data_b43a4bf55d887e623934c81df2f1413c
#
_entry.id   b43a4bf55d887e623934c81df2f1413c
#
_cell.length_a   1.000
_cell.length_b   1.000
_cell.length_c   1.000
_cell.angle_alpha   90.00
_cell.angle_beta   90.00
_cell.angle_gamma   90.00
#
_symmetry.space_group_name_H-M   'P 1'
#
loop_
_entity.id
_entity.type
_entity.pdbx_description
1 polymer ?
#
loop_
_entity_poly.entity_id
_entity_poly.type
_entity_poly.pdbx_seq_one_letter_code
_entity_poly.pdbx_strand_id
1 'polypeptide(L)'
;MKNNLHVFLGATVADAAARPLHWVYNQKKLQTYIKGKKDFTFLKKNKSPFYNIKTGKVSGYNEVGQVMFKTLVEGHENIEERFKKNITKNFGPGSVY
;
A
#
# COMPACT_ATOMS: atom_id res chain seq x y z
N MET A 1 -14.04 17.04 0.28
CA MET A 1 -12.76 16.76 0.92
C MET A 1 -12.84 15.62 1.95
N LYS A 2 -13.78 15.68 2.92
CA LYS A 2 -13.94 14.61 3.93
C LYS A 2 -14.16 13.22 3.30
N ASN A 3 -15.07 13.10 2.31
CA ASN A 3 -15.36 11.82 1.69
C ASN A 3 -14.16 11.28 0.93
N ASN A 4 -13.40 12.15 0.25
CA ASN A 4 -12.20 11.74 -0.47
C ASN A 4 -11.11 11.24 0.48
N LEU A 5 -10.97 11.89 1.64
CA LEU A 5 -10.03 11.45 2.66
C LEU A 5 -10.43 10.08 3.22
N HIS A 6 -11.71 9.86 3.51
CA HIS A 6 -12.20 8.59 4.01
C HIS A 6 -11.99 7.45 3.00
N VAL A 7 -12.24 7.73 1.71
CA VAL A 7 -11.98 6.74 0.65
C VAL A 7 -10.50 6.39 0.59
N PHE A 8 -9.63 7.39 0.64
CA PHE A 8 -8.19 7.18 0.60
C PHE A 8 -7.71 6.39 1.83
N LEU A 9 -8.19 6.73 3.02
CA LEU A 9 -7.83 6.01 4.24
C LEU A 9 -8.31 4.56 4.19
N GLY A 10 -9.53 4.33 3.71
CA GLY A 10 -10.06 2.97 3.53
C GLY A 10 -9.22 2.15 2.57
N ALA A 11 -8.83 2.73 1.45
CA ALA A 11 -7.96 2.08 0.48
C ALA A 11 -6.59 1.74 1.09
N THR A 12 -6.04 2.64 1.90
CA THR A 12 -4.75 2.44 2.57
C THR A 12 -4.82 1.27 3.55
N VAL A 13 -5.87 1.23 4.37
CA VAL A 13 -6.07 0.13 5.34
C VAL A 13 -6.28 -1.19 4.61
N ALA A 14 -7.11 -1.21 3.57
CA ALA A 14 -7.35 -2.41 2.78
C ALA A 14 -6.08 -2.93 2.11
N ASP A 15 -5.26 -2.03 1.56
CA ASP A 15 -3.98 -2.39 0.97
C ASP A 15 -3.04 -3.01 2.01
N ALA A 16 -2.94 -2.41 3.19
CA ALA A 16 -2.11 -2.94 4.26
C ALA A 16 -2.59 -4.31 4.73
N ALA A 17 -3.91 -4.51 4.80
CA ALA A 17 -4.49 -5.80 5.16
C ALA A 17 -4.23 -6.88 4.10
N ALA A 18 -4.28 -6.50 2.83
CA ALA A 18 -4.07 -7.42 1.72
C ALA A 18 -2.59 -7.70 1.41
N ARG A 19 -1.70 -6.78 1.77
CA ARG A 19 -0.28 -6.86 1.41
C ARG A 19 0.40 -8.17 1.80
N PRO A 20 0.13 -8.78 2.95
CA PRO A 20 0.74 -10.07 3.29
C PRO A 20 0.46 -11.19 2.30
N LEU A 21 -0.55 -11.03 1.44
CA LEU A 21 -0.92 -11.98 0.39
C LEU A 21 -0.57 -11.50 -1.02
N HIS A 22 0.07 -10.35 -1.16
CA HIS A 22 0.47 -9.85 -2.47
C HIS A 22 1.39 -10.85 -3.16
N TRP A 23 1.22 -11.00 -4.46
CA TRP A 23 1.99 -11.91 -5.31
C TRP A 23 1.74 -13.39 -5.01
N VAL A 24 0.73 -13.73 -4.22
CA VAL A 24 0.30 -15.11 -3.99
C VAL A 24 -0.81 -15.43 -4.98
N TYR A 25 -0.46 -16.04 -6.09
CA TYR A 25 -1.40 -16.36 -7.18
C TYR A 25 -1.89 -17.80 -7.17
N ASN A 26 -1.26 -18.69 -6.39
CA ASN A 26 -1.71 -20.07 -6.28
C ASN A 26 -2.97 -20.13 -5.42
N GLN A 27 -4.09 -20.53 -6.01
CA GLN A 27 -5.39 -20.54 -5.35
C GLN A 27 -5.42 -21.44 -4.11
N LYS A 28 -4.77 -22.60 -4.20
CA LYS A 28 -4.72 -23.53 -3.06
C LYS A 28 -3.93 -22.93 -1.89
N LYS A 29 -2.79 -22.31 -2.17
CA LYS A 29 -2.00 -21.64 -1.13
C LYS A 29 -2.79 -20.49 -0.53
N LEU A 30 -3.45 -19.68 -1.36
CA LEU A 30 -4.24 -18.56 -0.89
C LEU A 30 -5.35 -19.03 0.05
N GLN A 31 -6.09 -20.08 -0.33
CA GLN A 31 -7.13 -20.65 0.50
C GLN A 31 -6.58 -21.16 1.82
N THR A 32 -5.40 -21.79 1.80
CA THR A 32 -4.73 -22.26 3.02
C THR A 32 -4.43 -21.10 3.97
N TYR A 33 -3.91 -20.00 3.43
CA TYR A 33 -3.52 -18.86 4.26
C TYR A 33 -4.70 -18.14 4.90
N ILE A 34 -5.89 -18.16 4.24
CA ILE A 34 -7.08 -17.47 4.73
C ILE A 34 -8.08 -18.41 5.41
N LYS A 35 -7.77 -19.70 5.47
CA LYS A 35 -8.66 -20.71 6.06
C LYS A 35 -9.03 -20.36 7.50
N GLY A 36 -10.31 -20.41 7.80
CA GLY A 36 -10.82 -20.10 9.15
C GLY A 36 -10.96 -18.61 9.43
N LYS A 37 -10.58 -17.74 8.50
CA LYS A 37 -10.74 -16.29 8.66
C LYS A 37 -12.14 -15.90 8.19
N LYS A 38 -12.97 -15.41 9.13
CA LYS A 38 -14.33 -14.95 8.85
C LYS A 38 -14.37 -13.47 8.47
N ASP A 39 -13.41 -12.70 8.96
CA ASP A 39 -13.34 -11.25 8.76
C ASP A 39 -12.07 -10.86 8.04
N PHE A 40 -12.10 -9.69 7.40
CA PHE A 40 -10.91 -9.09 6.78
C PHE A 40 -9.99 -8.57 7.87
N THR A 41 -9.09 -9.43 8.34
CA THR A 41 -8.13 -9.07 9.37
C THR A 41 -6.71 -9.12 8.79
N PHE A 42 -5.81 -8.43 9.47
CA PHE A 42 -4.40 -8.51 9.13
C PHE A 42 -3.86 -9.89 9.47
N LEU A 43 -3.17 -10.51 8.52
CA LEU A 43 -2.47 -11.76 8.81
C LEU A 43 -1.30 -11.45 9.74
N LYS A 44 -1.06 -12.36 10.71
CA LYS A 44 0.04 -12.20 11.65
C LYS A 44 1.41 -12.28 10.99
N LYS A 45 1.53 -13.11 9.94
CA LYS A 45 2.78 -13.28 9.21
C LYS A 45 2.61 -12.94 7.75
N ASN A 46 3.61 -12.28 7.20
CA ASN A 46 3.66 -12.00 5.77
C ASN A 46 3.85 -13.29 4.98
N LYS A 47 3.00 -13.52 3.99
CA LYS A 47 3.06 -14.68 3.09
C LYS A 47 3.50 -14.30 1.68
N SER A 48 3.68 -13.01 1.42
CA SER A 48 4.10 -12.54 0.11
C SER A 48 5.55 -12.95 -0.16
N PRO A 49 5.86 -13.50 -1.35
CA PRO A 49 7.24 -13.85 -1.70
C PRO A 49 8.14 -12.65 -1.96
N PHE A 50 7.56 -11.48 -2.22
CA PHE A 50 8.33 -10.29 -2.60
C PHE A 50 8.47 -9.25 -1.49
N TYR A 51 7.55 -9.22 -0.55
CA TYR A 51 7.61 -8.25 0.54
C TYR A 51 8.15 -8.88 1.80
N ASN A 52 9.24 -8.34 2.31
CA ASN A 52 9.81 -8.75 3.58
C ASN A 52 9.65 -7.63 4.61
N ILE A 53 8.40 -7.21 4.80
CA ILE A 53 8.05 -6.09 5.67
C ILE A 53 6.99 -6.56 6.66
N LYS A 54 7.02 -6.01 7.86
CA LYS A 54 6.05 -6.35 8.91
C LYS A 54 4.61 -6.15 8.45
N THR A 55 3.73 -7.03 8.92
CA THR A 55 2.28 -6.88 8.75
C THR A 55 1.83 -5.51 9.25
N GLY A 56 0.89 -4.91 8.56
CA GLY A 56 0.38 -3.57 8.88
C GLY A 56 1.00 -2.46 8.05
N LYS A 57 2.07 -2.75 7.31
CA LYS A 57 2.67 -1.80 6.37
C LYS A 57 1.98 -1.89 5.01
N VAL A 58 1.94 -0.78 4.30
CA VAL A 58 1.32 -0.70 2.98
C VAL A 58 2.26 -1.21 1.89
N SER A 59 1.69 -1.50 0.71
CA SER A 59 2.47 -1.89 -0.46
C SER A 59 3.11 -0.68 -1.14
N GLY A 60 4.04 -0.95 -2.06
CA GLY A 60 4.62 0.10 -2.90
C GLY A 60 3.58 0.82 -3.74
N TYR A 61 2.55 0.10 -4.19
CA TYR A 61 1.44 0.71 -4.94
C TYR A 61 0.74 1.79 -4.11
N ASN A 62 0.46 1.51 -2.85
CA ASN A 62 -0.19 2.47 -1.98
C ASN A 62 0.75 3.63 -1.63
N GLU A 63 2.03 3.36 -1.46
CA GLU A 63 3.00 4.43 -1.18
C GLU A 63 3.08 5.45 -2.31
N VAL A 64 3.02 4.99 -3.56
CA VAL A 64 2.93 5.90 -4.71
C VAL A 64 1.65 6.74 -4.62
N GLY A 65 0.53 6.12 -4.27
CA GLY A 65 -0.74 6.81 -4.06
C GLY A 65 -0.65 7.86 -2.96
N GLN A 66 0.02 7.55 -1.85
CA GLN A 66 0.23 8.51 -0.77
C GLN A 66 1.06 9.70 -1.21
N VAL A 67 2.10 9.48 -2.01
CA VAL A 67 2.93 10.56 -2.55
C VAL A 67 2.08 11.46 -3.44
N MET A 68 1.23 10.89 -4.28
CA MET A 68 0.34 11.68 -5.15
C MET A 68 -0.68 12.46 -4.31
N PHE A 69 -1.29 11.81 -3.31
CA PHE A 69 -2.26 12.48 -2.43
C PHE A 69 -1.62 13.68 -1.74
N LYS A 70 -0.42 13.49 -1.18
CA LYS A 70 0.33 14.57 -0.53
C LYS A 70 0.62 15.70 -1.51
N THR A 71 1.04 15.37 -2.72
CA THR A 71 1.34 16.34 -3.77
C THR A 71 0.10 17.20 -4.09
N LEU A 72 -1.06 16.56 -4.21
CA LEU A 72 -2.32 17.27 -4.47
C LEU A 72 -2.71 18.18 -3.31
N VAL A 73 -2.54 17.72 -2.08
CA VAL A 73 -2.89 18.50 -0.88
C VAL A 73 -1.97 19.71 -0.74
N GLU A 74 -0.70 19.62 -1.12
CA GLU A 74 0.24 20.73 -1.07
C GLU A 74 -0.14 21.89 -2.00
N GLY A 75 -0.93 21.62 -3.06
CA GLY A 75 -1.50 22.68 -3.90
C GLY A 75 -0.50 23.41 -4.80
N HIS A 76 0.41 22.70 -5.43
CA HIS A 76 1.41 23.30 -6.33
C HIS A 76 0.82 23.64 -7.70
N GLU A 77 1.36 24.68 -8.35
CA GLU A 77 0.95 25.07 -9.69
C GLU A 77 1.26 23.99 -10.72
N ASN A 78 2.45 23.38 -10.62
CA ASN A 78 2.86 22.28 -11.49
C ASN A 78 2.89 20.99 -10.71
N ILE A 79 1.74 20.32 -10.66
CA ILE A 79 1.56 19.07 -9.91
C ILE A 79 2.44 17.95 -10.45
N GLU A 80 2.58 17.85 -11.78
CA GLU A 80 3.38 16.81 -12.40
C GLU A 80 4.86 16.91 -11.98
N GLU A 81 5.43 18.10 -12.06
CA GLU A 81 6.80 18.34 -11.64
C GLU A 81 7.01 18.06 -10.16
N ARG A 82 6.06 18.49 -9.33
CA ARG A 82 6.14 18.27 -7.89
C ARG A 82 6.00 16.79 -7.54
N PHE A 83 5.13 16.09 -8.23
CA PHE A 83 4.98 14.65 -8.06
C PHE A 83 6.27 13.91 -8.39
N LYS A 84 6.92 14.27 -9.51
CA LYS A 84 8.21 13.68 -9.89
C LYS A 84 9.27 13.87 -8.81
N LYS A 85 9.37 15.07 -8.25
CA LYS A 85 10.29 15.35 -7.15
C LYS A 85 9.98 14.53 -5.90
N ASN A 86 8.70 14.45 -5.55
CA ASN A 86 8.27 13.70 -4.37
C ASN A 86 8.51 12.20 -4.53
N ILE A 87 8.25 11.64 -5.71
CA ILE A 87 8.52 10.23 -6.01
C ILE A 87 10.01 9.93 -5.90
N THR A 88 10.85 10.74 -6.49
CA THR A 88 12.30 10.56 -6.43
C THR A 88 12.80 10.57 -4.99
N LYS A 89 12.26 11.45 -4.17
CA LYS A 89 12.62 11.54 -2.76
C LYS A 89 12.25 10.31 -1.96
N ASN A 90 11.07 9.72 -2.24
CA ASN A 90 10.54 8.60 -1.45
C ASN A 90 11.00 7.22 -1.95
N PHE A 91 11.33 7.10 -3.23
CA PHE A 91 11.72 5.82 -3.85
C PHE A 91 13.14 5.82 -4.39
N GLY A 92 13.95 6.80 -4.00
CA GLY A 92 15.34 6.88 -4.39
C GLY A 92 16.22 5.88 -3.63
N PRO A 93 17.55 5.99 -3.80
CA PRO A 93 18.50 5.13 -3.11
C PRO A 93 18.28 5.15 -1.60
N GLY A 94 18.32 3.97 -0.99
CA GLY A 94 18.08 3.82 0.45
C GLY A 94 16.63 3.53 0.81
N SER A 95 15.69 3.53 -0.15
CA SER A 95 14.31 3.13 0.10
C SER A 95 14.21 1.61 0.27
N VAL A 96 13.07 1.14 0.81
CA VAL A 96 12.82 -0.31 0.97
C VAL A 96 12.38 -0.97 -0.34
N TYR A 97 12.20 -0.19 -1.36
CA TYR A 97 11.82 -0.66 -2.70
C TYR A 97 12.98 -0.42 -3.69
#